data_f79dc3eddcc34a4c3b65c5d47e06aed1
#
_entry.id   f79dc3eddcc34a4c3b65c5d47e06aed1
#
_cell.length_a   1.000
_cell.length_b   1.000
_cell.length_c   1.000
_cell.angle_alpha   90.00
_cell.angle_beta   90.00
_cell.angle_gamma   90.00
#
_symmetry.space_group_name_H-M   'P 1'
#
loop_
_entity.id
_entity.type
_entity.pdbx_description
1 polymer ?
#
loop_
_entity_poly.entity_id
_entity_poly.type
_entity_poly.pdbx_seq_one_letter_code
_entity_poly.pdbx_strand_id
1 'polypeptide(L)'
;VDPQTGKALYYMNTQDANGNYDRTVTTDASAAQAIPYKSVDPKISGGFTNIVNYKWFDLALTLTYSLGGYSFDKTGTYNETDGAKEQNYNLPIYELDRWQKPGDVTDVPRFVLGQAAGPQNSSRYVHSTDHLRVKNLTLGFTLPDQWLTKLGVSKARLYFSGSNLLTWAKWDQYDPEVPVSGEVFCETPPMLSLIHISEPTRLQLIS
;
A
#
# COMPACT_ATOMS: atom_id res chain seq x y z
N VAL A 1 15.24 12.42 -14.56
CA VAL A 1 16.65 12.82 -14.29
C VAL A 1 17.30 13.29 -15.57
N ASP A 2 18.18 14.29 -15.49
CA ASP A 2 19.00 14.73 -16.63
C ASP A 2 20.08 13.67 -16.94
N PRO A 3 20.06 13.05 -18.13
CA PRO A 3 21.01 11.99 -18.46
C PRO A 3 22.47 12.43 -18.51
N GLN A 4 22.74 13.72 -18.69
CA GLN A 4 24.12 14.23 -18.79
C GLN A 4 24.72 14.61 -17.44
N THR A 5 23.91 15.13 -16.53
CA THR A 5 24.40 15.68 -15.24
C THR A 5 23.94 14.88 -14.03
N GLY A 6 22.97 13.98 -14.20
CA GLY A 6 22.35 13.22 -13.12
C GLY A 6 21.52 14.06 -12.15
N LYS A 7 21.23 15.31 -12.45
CA LYS A 7 20.39 16.16 -11.61
C LYS A 7 18.90 15.82 -11.78
N ALA A 8 18.14 16.00 -10.71
CA ALA A 8 16.69 15.93 -10.79
C ALA A 8 16.15 17.01 -11.75
N LEU A 9 15.11 16.67 -12.50
CA LEU A 9 14.41 17.56 -13.40
C LEU A 9 13.06 17.93 -12.83
N TYR A 10 12.69 19.21 -12.92
CA TYR A 10 11.43 19.75 -12.44
C TYR A 10 10.70 20.46 -13.59
N TYR A 11 9.37 20.38 -13.62
CA TYR A 11 8.57 21.23 -14.49
C TYR A 11 8.46 22.64 -13.89
N MET A 12 8.64 23.66 -14.71
CA MET A 12 8.54 25.04 -14.26
C MET A 12 7.14 25.39 -13.72
N ASN A 13 6.09 24.85 -14.38
CA ASN A 13 4.69 25.03 -13.99
C ASN A 13 4.26 26.49 -13.82
N THR A 14 4.95 27.45 -14.43
CA THR A 14 4.49 28.83 -14.47
C THR A 14 3.21 28.90 -15.30
N GLN A 15 2.22 29.63 -14.83
CA GLN A 15 0.93 29.74 -15.50
C GLN A 15 0.92 30.94 -16.45
N ASP A 16 0.48 30.71 -17.69
CA ASP A 16 0.28 31.78 -18.66
C ASP A 16 -1.04 32.57 -18.40
N ALA A 17 -1.27 33.64 -19.14
CA ALA A 17 -2.48 34.45 -19.03
C ALA A 17 -3.77 33.68 -19.35
N ASN A 18 -3.68 32.55 -20.04
CA ASN A 18 -4.81 31.67 -20.41
C ASN A 18 -5.04 30.54 -19.40
N GLY A 19 -4.23 30.44 -18.35
CA GLY A 19 -4.33 29.42 -17.32
C GLY A 19 -3.59 28.11 -17.65
N ASN A 20 -2.79 28.05 -18.74
CA ASN A 20 -2.01 26.87 -19.06
C ASN A 20 -0.69 26.86 -18.29
N TYR A 21 -0.26 25.66 -17.89
CA TYR A 21 1.03 25.49 -17.20
C TYR A 21 2.17 25.21 -18.18
N ASP A 22 3.28 25.95 -18.00
CA ASP A 22 4.52 25.70 -18.71
C ASP A 22 5.12 24.35 -18.27
N ARG A 23 5.35 23.46 -19.22
CA ARG A 23 5.96 22.14 -19.01
C ARG A 23 7.44 22.09 -19.37
N THR A 24 8.07 23.23 -19.54
CA THR A 24 9.51 23.29 -19.70
C THR A 24 10.22 22.71 -18.48
N VAL A 25 11.26 21.93 -18.71
CA VAL A 25 12.02 21.26 -17.63
C VAL A 25 13.22 22.11 -17.23
N THR A 26 13.46 22.15 -15.92
CA THR A 26 14.61 22.83 -15.33
C THR A 26 15.30 21.94 -14.29
N THR A 27 16.59 22.13 -14.08
CA THR A 27 17.33 21.51 -12.96
C THR A 27 17.33 22.41 -11.71
N ASP A 28 16.79 23.61 -11.82
CA ASP A 28 16.65 24.54 -10.70
C ASP A 28 15.29 24.37 -10.02
N ALA A 29 15.30 23.77 -8.85
CA ALA A 29 14.10 23.55 -8.07
C ALA A 29 13.42 24.86 -7.62
N SER A 30 14.18 25.95 -7.50
CA SER A 30 13.63 27.27 -7.08
C SER A 30 12.82 27.95 -8.19
N ALA A 31 13.07 27.61 -9.45
CA ALA A 31 12.32 28.09 -10.59
C ALA A 31 11.00 27.31 -10.82
N ALA A 32 10.87 26.13 -10.20
CA ALA A 32 9.68 25.30 -10.35
C ALA A 32 8.57 25.72 -9.37
N GLN A 33 7.35 25.82 -9.87
CA GLN A 33 6.17 26.14 -9.05
C GLN A 33 5.39 24.90 -8.69
N ALA A 34 4.91 24.83 -7.44
CA ALA A 34 4.01 23.78 -6.99
C ALA A 34 2.60 24.02 -7.54
N ILE A 35 2.01 22.95 -8.08
CA ILE A 35 0.62 22.97 -8.57
C ILE A 35 -0.16 21.84 -7.91
N PRO A 36 -1.50 21.93 -7.84
CA PRO A 36 -2.34 20.80 -7.45
C PRO A 36 -2.06 19.60 -8.37
N TYR A 37 -1.75 18.43 -7.78
CA TYR A 37 -1.30 17.28 -8.58
C TYR A 37 -2.31 16.14 -8.59
N LYS A 38 -2.62 15.55 -7.46
CA LYS A 38 -3.49 14.38 -7.33
C LYS A 38 -4.40 14.52 -6.10
N SER A 39 -5.53 13.81 -6.11
CA SER A 39 -6.44 13.76 -4.97
C SER A 39 -6.12 12.56 -4.08
N VAL A 40 -6.27 12.75 -2.77
CA VAL A 40 -6.25 11.67 -1.77
C VAL A 40 -7.49 10.79 -1.92
N ASP A 41 -8.64 11.41 -2.22
CA ASP A 41 -9.91 10.70 -2.31
C ASP A 41 -9.90 9.72 -3.49
N PRO A 42 -10.24 8.45 -3.26
CA PRO A 42 -10.39 7.49 -4.34
C PRO A 42 -11.58 7.84 -5.21
N LYS A 43 -11.47 7.60 -6.51
CA LYS A 43 -12.57 7.79 -7.46
C LYS A 43 -13.63 6.71 -7.31
N ILE A 44 -13.21 5.50 -6.98
CA ILE A 44 -14.08 4.34 -6.78
C ILE A 44 -13.54 3.54 -5.62
N SER A 45 -14.39 3.24 -4.65
CA SER A 45 -14.07 2.33 -3.56
C SER A 45 -15.27 1.49 -3.18
N GLY A 46 -15.04 0.31 -2.64
CA GLY A 46 -16.12 -0.55 -2.22
C GLY A 46 -15.65 -1.87 -1.65
N GLY A 47 -16.64 -2.68 -1.29
CA GLY A 47 -16.41 -4.03 -0.79
C GLY A 47 -17.40 -5.02 -1.39
N PHE A 48 -16.96 -6.26 -1.48
CA PHE A 48 -17.78 -7.38 -1.91
C PHE A 48 -17.68 -8.48 -0.87
N THR A 49 -18.84 -8.86 -0.29
CA THR A 49 -18.92 -9.97 0.64
C THR A 49 -19.73 -11.09 0.02
N ASN A 50 -19.14 -12.28 -0.04
CA ASN A 50 -19.78 -13.49 -0.51
C ASN A 50 -19.90 -14.50 0.64
N ILE A 51 -21.09 -15.03 0.86
CA ILE A 51 -21.36 -16.08 1.84
C ILE A 51 -21.99 -17.24 1.12
N VAL A 52 -21.31 -18.39 1.18
CA VAL A 52 -21.78 -19.62 0.55
C VAL A 52 -21.89 -20.71 1.60
N ASN A 53 -23.07 -21.31 1.69
CA ASN A 53 -23.32 -22.46 2.55
C ASN A 53 -23.68 -23.66 1.66
N TYR A 54 -22.92 -24.74 1.76
CA TYR A 54 -23.17 -25.95 1.01
C TYR A 54 -22.97 -27.19 1.88
N LYS A 55 -24.07 -27.84 2.24
CA LYS A 55 -24.08 -29.03 3.11
C LYS A 55 -23.34 -28.77 4.43
N TRP A 56 -22.13 -29.24 4.53
CA TRP A 56 -21.29 -29.16 5.72
C TRP A 56 -20.25 -28.04 5.65
N PHE A 57 -20.12 -27.39 4.49
CA PHE A 57 -19.19 -26.30 4.26
C PHE A 57 -19.87 -24.94 4.32
N ASP A 58 -19.22 -24.01 4.97
CA ASP A 58 -19.52 -22.60 4.88
C ASP A 58 -18.27 -21.78 4.53
N LEU A 59 -18.46 -20.84 3.64
CA LEU A 59 -17.46 -19.89 3.18
C LEU A 59 -18.00 -18.48 3.41
N ALA A 60 -17.23 -17.62 4.05
CA ALA A 60 -17.45 -16.18 4.05
C ALA A 60 -16.18 -15.50 3.54
N LEU A 61 -16.29 -14.74 2.46
CA LEU A 61 -15.19 -14.02 1.83
C LEU A 61 -15.55 -12.55 1.70
N THR A 62 -14.73 -11.66 2.26
CA THR A 62 -14.87 -10.22 2.08
C THR A 62 -13.64 -9.67 1.36
N LEU A 63 -13.91 -9.04 0.22
CA LEU A 63 -12.93 -8.29 -0.57
C LEU A 63 -13.20 -6.80 -0.41
N THR A 64 -12.16 -6.00 -0.34
CA THR A 64 -12.23 -4.54 -0.42
C THR A 64 -11.35 -4.03 -1.54
N TYR A 65 -11.74 -2.95 -2.19
CA TYR A 65 -10.95 -2.31 -3.24
C TYR A 65 -11.08 -0.79 -3.17
N SER A 66 -10.03 -0.13 -3.63
CA SER A 66 -9.98 1.33 -3.78
C SER A 66 -9.15 1.68 -5.00
N LEU A 67 -9.63 2.59 -5.84
CA LEU A 67 -9.01 2.96 -7.11
C LEU A 67 -9.04 4.47 -7.32
N GLY A 68 -7.93 5.01 -7.80
CA GLY A 68 -7.80 6.41 -8.22
C GLY A 68 -7.46 7.39 -7.10
N GLY A 69 -7.18 6.90 -5.89
CA GLY A 69 -6.62 7.67 -4.78
C GLY A 69 -5.10 7.76 -4.84
N TYR A 70 -4.55 8.75 -4.14
CA TYR A 70 -3.10 8.94 -4.01
C TYR A 70 -2.76 9.33 -2.57
N SER A 71 -1.56 8.97 -2.14
CA SER A 71 -1.01 9.38 -0.85
C SER A 71 0.35 10.04 -1.02
N PHE A 72 0.69 10.87 -0.06
CA PHE A 72 2.00 11.51 0.04
C PHE A 72 2.89 10.70 0.98
N ASP A 73 4.02 10.22 0.46
CA ASP A 73 5.02 9.49 1.25
C ASP A 73 5.93 10.48 1.98
N LYS A 74 5.57 10.80 3.20
CA LYS A 74 6.37 11.65 4.06
C LYS A 74 7.65 10.95 4.54
N THR A 75 7.64 9.63 4.67
CA THR A 75 8.84 8.86 5.02
C THR A 75 9.89 8.97 3.92
N GLY A 76 9.48 8.87 2.66
CA GLY A 76 10.36 9.04 1.51
C GLY A 76 11.05 10.39 1.48
N THR A 77 10.42 11.46 1.99
CA THR A 77 11.07 12.79 2.09
C THR A 77 12.28 12.81 3.02
N TYR A 78 12.49 11.78 3.84
CA TYR A 78 13.65 11.61 4.72
C TYR A 78 14.65 10.61 4.16
N ASN A 79 14.18 9.53 3.51
CA ASN A 79 15.00 8.41 3.08
C ASN A 79 15.48 8.52 1.61
N GLU A 80 14.87 9.39 0.81
CA GLU A 80 15.08 9.50 -0.64
C GLU A 80 15.51 10.91 -1.02
N THR A 81 16.57 11.39 -0.39
CA THR A 81 17.01 12.78 -0.52
C THR A 81 18.28 12.96 -1.35
N ASP A 82 18.70 11.93 -2.09
CA ASP A 82 19.84 11.94 -3.03
C ASP A 82 21.17 12.40 -2.39
N GLY A 83 21.37 12.10 -1.10
CA GLY A 83 22.57 12.45 -0.34
C GLY A 83 22.43 13.60 0.67
N ALA A 84 21.25 14.20 0.79
CA ALA A 84 21.06 15.33 1.70
C ALA A 84 20.94 14.95 3.17
N LYS A 85 20.32 13.79 3.47
CA LYS A 85 20.00 13.34 4.85
C LYS A 85 20.48 11.93 5.17
N GLU A 86 21.05 11.20 4.22
CA GLU A 86 21.38 9.77 4.29
C GLU A 86 22.41 9.42 5.36
N GLN A 87 23.16 10.36 5.85
CA GLN A 87 24.01 10.16 7.01
C GLN A 87 23.25 9.80 8.30
N ASN A 88 21.91 10.05 8.32
CA ASN A 88 21.06 9.83 9.48
C ASN A 88 20.00 8.73 9.24
N TYR A 89 19.79 8.29 8.00
CA TYR A 89 18.72 7.36 7.61
C TYR A 89 19.22 6.28 6.67
N ASN A 90 18.61 5.10 6.73
CA ASN A 90 18.85 4.03 5.79
C ASN A 90 18.20 4.35 4.44
N LEU A 91 18.89 4.00 3.35
CA LEU A 91 18.41 4.16 2.00
C LEU A 91 17.52 2.98 1.57
N PRO A 92 16.47 3.20 0.81
CA PRO A 92 15.76 2.14 0.14
C PRO A 92 16.62 1.51 -0.96
N ILE A 93 16.36 0.22 -1.24
CA ILE A 93 17.19 -0.58 -2.15
C ILE A 93 17.22 -0.03 -3.59
N TYR A 94 16.13 0.59 -4.05
CA TYR A 94 16.07 1.14 -5.40
C TYR A 94 16.98 2.37 -5.63
N GLU A 95 17.51 3.00 -4.57
CA GLU A 95 18.54 4.02 -4.65
C GLU A 95 19.86 3.49 -5.24
N LEU A 96 20.03 2.17 -5.35
CA LEU A 96 21.13 1.55 -6.07
C LEU A 96 21.05 1.79 -7.59
N ASP A 97 19.85 2.02 -8.11
CA ASP A 97 19.61 2.31 -9.54
C ASP A 97 19.87 3.78 -9.91
N ARG A 98 20.50 4.52 -9.00
CA ARG A 98 20.82 5.94 -9.20
C ARG A 98 21.75 6.17 -10.40
N TRP A 99 21.63 7.37 -10.97
CA TRP A 99 22.52 7.84 -12.03
C TRP A 99 23.98 7.80 -11.57
N GLN A 100 24.87 7.23 -12.40
CA GLN A 100 26.30 7.05 -12.08
C GLN A 100 27.21 7.72 -13.12
N LYS A 101 26.81 7.80 -14.39
CA LYS A 101 27.64 8.34 -15.47
C LYS A 101 26.81 8.99 -16.57
N PRO A 102 27.38 9.93 -17.35
CA PRO A 102 26.71 10.55 -18.49
C PRO A 102 26.15 9.49 -19.47
N GLY A 103 24.88 9.65 -19.83
CA GLY A 103 24.15 8.72 -20.67
C GLY A 103 23.28 7.71 -19.92
N ASP A 104 23.39 7.59 -18.61
CA ASP A 104 22.49 6.75 -17.84
C ASP A 104 21.06 7.30 -17.86
N VAL A 105 20.09 6.40 -18.07
CA VAL A 105 18.67 6.71 -18.06
C VAL A 105 18.05 6.06 -16.83
N THR A 106 17.73 6.86 -15.86
CA THR A 106 17.16 6.42 -14.58
C THR A 106 16.26 7.49 -13.99
N ASP A 107 15.31 7.08 -13.15
CA ASP A 107 14.42 7.98 -12.41
C ASP A 107 15.03 8.46 -11.08
N VAL A 108 16.14 7.83 -10.63
CA VAL A 108 16.83 8.16 -9.39
C VAL A 108 18.03 9.09 -9.70
N PRO A 109 18.05 10.31 -9.12
CA PRO A 109 19.14 11.26 -9.36
C PRO A 109 20.51 10.75 -8.85
N ARG A 110 21.55 11.48 -9.21
CA ARG A 110 22.89 11.20 -8.68
C ARG A 110 22.93 11.45 -7.16
N PHE A 111 23.62 10.60 -6.47
CA PHE A 111 23.85 10.75 -5.04
C PHE A 111 25.03 11.71 -4.77
N VAL A 112 24.82 12.75 -3.97
CA VAL A 112 25.86 13.69 -3.54
C VAL A 112 25.70 13.97 -2.05
N LEU A 113 26.60 13.42 -1.24
CA LEU A 113 26.56 13.56 0.20
C LEU A 113 26.61 15.04 0.63
N GLY A 114 25.66 15.44 1.48
CA GLY A 114 25.57 16.79 2.00
C GLY A 114 25.02 17.84 1.03
N GLN A 115 24.55 17.44 -0.15
CA GLN A 115 23.87 18.38 -1.05
C GLN A 115 22.53 18.81 -0.44
N ALA A 116 22.05 20.02 -0.80
CA ALA A 116 20.73 20.47 -0.37
C ALA A 116 19.65 19.53 -0.90
N ALA A 117 18.73 19.12 -0.02
CA ALA A 117 17.56 18.36 -0.41
C ALA A 117 16.76 19.10 -1.47
N GLY A 118 16.29 18.39 -2.48
CA GLY A 118 15.31 18.92 -3.40
C GLY A 118 13.98 19.26 -2.71
N PRO A 119 12.99 19.83 -3.43
CA PRO A 119 11.71 20.20 -2.84
C PRO A 119 11.01 18.97 -2.27
N GLN A 120 10.77 19.00 -0.97
CA GLN A 120 10.09 17.90 -0.26
C GLN A 120 8.63 17.73 -0.70
N ASN A 121 8.02 18.77 -1.27
CA ASN A 121 6.65 18.75 -1.78
C ASN A 121 6.60 18.44 -3.28
N SER A 122 7.37 17.45 -3.73
CA SER A 122 7.39 17.05 -5.14
C SER A 122 6.49 15.86 -5.42
N SER A 123 6.11 15.70 -6.69
CA SER A 123 5.34 14.53 -7.16
C SER A 123 6.11 13.21 -7.05
N ARG A 124 7.40 13.24 -6.79
CA ARG A 124 8.25 12.07 -6.51
C ARG A 124 7.67 11.24 -5.35
N TYR A 125 7.17 11.91 -4.33
CA TYR A 125 6.64 11.29 -3.11
C TYR A 125 5.12 11.07 -3.14
N VAL A 126 4.49 11.15 -4.32
CA VAL A 126 3.05 10.94 -4.46
C VAL A 126 2.81 9.62 -5.16
N HIS A 127 2.28 8.64 -4.42
CA HIS A 127 2.06 7.28 -4.89
C HIS A 127 0.57 6.94 -4.97
N SER A 128 0.22 6.01 -5.88
CA SER A 128 -1.15 5.52 -6.02
C SER A 128 -1.50 4.59 -4.87
N THR A 129 -2.70 4.77 -4.31
CA THR A 129 -3.27 3.89 -3.29
C THR A 129 -4.22 2.83 -3.88
N ASP A 130 -4.15 2.61 -5.19
CA ASP A 130 -4.94 1.58 -5.86
C ASP A 130 -4.63 0.20 -5.27
N HIS A 131 -5.66 -0.46 -4.75
CA HIS A 131 -5.50 -1.79 -4.18
C HIS A 131 -6.76 -2.65 -4.25
N LEU A 132 -6.54 -3.96 -4.15
CA LEU A 132 -7.53 -4.99 -3.89
C LEU A 132 -7.04 -5.82 -2.69
N ARG A 133 -7.90 -6.02 -1.69
CA ARG A 133 -7.54 -6.75 -0.46
C ARG A 133 -8.54 -7.85 -0.15
N VAL A 134 -8.03 -9.02 0.24
CA VAL A 134 -8.81 -10.05 0.93
C VAL A 134 -8.87 -9.68 2.40
N LYS A 135 -9.94 -8.96 2.78
CA LYS A 135 -10.10 -8.39 4.14
C LYS A 135 -10.37 -9.48 5.15
N ASN A 136 -11.32 -10.39 4.83
CA ASN A 136 -11.64 -11.52 5.69
C ASN A 136 -11.94 -12.76 4.83
N LEU A 137 -11.48 -13.90 5.29
CA LEU A 137 -11.83 -15.21 4.77
C LEU A 137 -12.14 -16.13 5.96
N THR A 138 -13.32 -16.71 5.97
CA THR A 138 -13.68 -17.77 6.91
C THR A 138 -14.13 -18.99 6.13
N LEU A 139 -13.53 -20.13 6.43
CA LEU A 139 -13.89 -21.45 5.91
C LEU A 139 -14.33 -22.31 7.08
N GLY A 140 -15.56 -22.75 7.09
CA GLY A 140 -16.11 -23.63 8.11
C GLY A 140 -16.45 -25.00 7.55
N PHE A 141 -16.26 -26.03 8.36
CA PHE A 141 -16.68 -27.39 8.09
C PHE A 141 -17.37 -27.97 9.34
N THR A 142 -18.66 -28.22 9.21
CA THR A 142 -19.45 -28.89 10.26
C THR A 142 -19.45 -30.37 10.00
N LEU A 143 -19.00 -31.18 10.97
CA LEU A 143 -18.94 -32.62 10.79
C LEU A 143 -20.36 -33.23 10.74
N PRO A 144 -20.62 -34.18 9.83
CA PRO A 144 -21.90 -34.87 9.74
C PRO A 144 -22.20 -35.68 11.01
N ASP A 145 -23.45 -35.75 11.41
CA ASP A 145 -23.90 -36.45 12.62
C ASP A 145 -23.52 -37.94 12.63
N GLN A 146 -23.48 -38.57 11.46
CA GLN A 146 -23.08 -39.98 11.29
C GLN A 146 -21.65 -40.29 11.75
N TRP A 147 -20.76 -39.28 11.71
CA TRP A 147 -19.39 -39.43 12.18
C TRP A 147 -19.27 -39.16 13.69
N LEU A 148 -20.15 -38.33 14.20
CA LEU A 148 -20.11 -37.84 15.59
C LEU A 148 -20.72 -38.83 16.57
N THR A 149 -21.77 -39.58 16.15
CA THR A 149 -22.44 -40.56 17.03
C THR A 149 -21.51 -41.63 17.59
N LYS A 150 -20.52 -42.06 16.78
CA LYS A 150 -19.48 -43.02 17.20
C LYS A 150 -18.52 -42.45 18.24
N LEU A 151 -18.41 -41.13 18.34
CA LEU A 151 -17.50 -40.44 19.26
C LEU A 151 -18.19 -39.88 20.50
N GLY A 152 -19.52 -40.04 20.62
CA GLY A 152 -20.29 -39.47 21.73
C GLY A 152 -20.34 -37.94 21.74
N VAL A 153 -20.15 -37.34 20.59
CA VAL A 153 -20.15 -35.86 20.38
C VAL A 153 -21.44 -35.49 19.68
N SER A 154 -22.14 -34.47 20.14
CA SER A 154 -23.41 -34.03 19.54
C SER A 154 -23.20 -33.11 18.34
N LYS A 155 -22.17 -32.30 18.35
CA LYS A 155 -21.84 -31.38 17.26
C LYS A 155 -20.34 -31.07 17.28
N ALA A 156 -19.71 -31.02 16.13
CA ALA A 156 -18.35 -30.53 15.98
C ALA A 156 -18.20 -29.69 14.71
N ARG A 157 -17.55 -28.57 14.82
CA ARG A 157 -17.24 -27.68 13.70
C ARG A 157 -15.78 -27.30 13.76
N LEU A 158 -15.13 -27.38 12.61
CA LEU A 158 -13.80 -26.87 12.38
C LEU A 158 -13.92 -25.62 11.53
N TYR A 159 -13.24 -24.56 11.90
CA TYR A 159 -13.17 -23.39 11.04
C TYR A 159 -11.79 -22.76 11.01
N PHE A 160 -11.48 -22.18 9.88
CA PHE A 160 -10.29 -21.36 9.64
C PHE A 160 -10.76 -19.95 9.36
N SER A 161 -10.25 -18.98 10.09
CA SER A 161 -10.55 -17.57 9.85
C SER A 161 -9.25 -16.78 9.72
N GLY A 162 -9.20 -15.93 8.73
CA GLY A 162 -8.06 -15.06 8.50
C GLY A 162 -8.49 -13.65 8.09
N SER A 163 -7.75 -12.67 8.58
CA SER A 163 -7.94 -11.26 8.25
C SER A 163 -6.70 -10.68 7.59
N ASN A 164 -6.91 -9.78 6.63
CA ASN A 164 -5.85 -9.11 5.86
C ASN A 164 -4.90 -10.10 5.17
N LEU A 165 -5.45 -11.18 4.60
CA LEU A 165 -4.66 -12.30 4.09
C LEU A 165 -3.79 -11.94 2.89
N LEU A 166 -4.35 -11.20 1.94
CA LEU A 166 -3.68 -10.84 0.70
C LEU A 166 -4.04 -9.40 0.32
N THR A 167 -3.04 -8.65 -0.11
CA THR A 167 -3.21 -7.31 -0.65
C THR A 167 -2.44 -7.21 -1.95
N TRP A 168 -3.10 -6.79 -3.00
CA TRP A 168 -2.49 -6.39 -4.27
C TRP A 168 -2.60 -4.89 -4.38
N ALA A 169 -1.47 -4.20 -4.31
CA ALA A 169 -1.38 -2.75 -4.39
C ALA A 169 -0.49 -2.33 -5.56
N LYS A 170 -0.77 -1.16 -6.12
CA LYS A 170 0.08 -0.58 -7.16
C LYS A 170 1.40 -0.06 -6.58
N TRP A 171 1.35 0.41 -5.36
CA TRP A 171 2.49 0.78 -4.55
C TRP A 171 2.47 -0.08 -3.29
N ASP A 172 3.53 -0.85 -3.06
CA ASP A 172 3.60 -1.94 -2.07
C ASP A 172 4.58 -1.68 -0.92
N GLN A 173 5.20 -0.50 -0.87
CA GLN A 173 6.14 -0.15 0.20
C GLN A 173 5.44 0.10 1.54
N TYR A 174 4.18 0.56 1.51
CA TYR A 174 3.35 0.79 2.69
C TYR A 174 1.95 0.22 2.49
N ASP A 175 1.18 0.18 3.57
CA ASP A 175 -0.22 -0.24 3.47
C ASP A 175 -1.02 0.77 2.63
N PRO A 176 -1.75 0.33 1.59
CA PRO A 176 -2.52 1.22 0.73
C PRO A 176 -3.79 1.79 1.39
N GLU A 177 -4.23 1.26 2.54
CA GLU A 177 -5.32 1.84 3.35
C GLU A 177 -4.76 3.01 4.17
N VAL A 178 -4.48 4.13 3.50
CA VAL A 178 -3.91 5.32 4.12
C VAL A 178 -4.92 6.08 4.97
N PRO A 179 -4.45 6.84 5.98
CA PRO A 179 -5.32 7.71 6.76
C PRO A 179 -5.95 8.81 5.91
N VAL A 180 -7.06 9.37 6.40
CA VAL A 180 -7.82 10.45 5.73
C VAL A 180 -6.95 11.68 5.46
N SER A 181 -5.87 11.88 6.23
CA SER A 181 -4.88 12.95 5.99
C SER A 181 -4.19 12.82 4.63
N GLY A 182 -4.15 11.62 4.04
CA GLY A 182 -3.45 11.35 2.80
C GLY A 182 -1.92 11.33 2.90
N GLU A 183 -1.37 11.43 4.11
CA GLU A 183 0.06 11.28 4.38
C GLU A 183 0.36 9.92 4.99
N VAL A 184 1.44 9.29 4.54
CA VAL A 184 2.01 8.07 5.13
C VAL A 184 3.34 8.45 5.79
N PHE A 185 3.46 8.21 7.10
CA PHE A 185 4.69 8.49 7.85
C PHE A 185 4.99 7.38 8.85
N CYS A 186 5.93 6.49 8.52
CA CYS A 186 6.39 5.39 9.39
C CYS A 186 5.23 4.56 10.01
N GLU A 187 4.16 4.34 9.25
CA GLU A 187 2.98 3.64 9.76
C GLU A 187 3.21 2.14 9.85
N THR A 188 2.60 1.54 10.88
CA THR A 188 2.62 0.09 11.04
C THR A 188 1.54 -0.52 10.15
N PRO A 189 1.87 -1.48 9.27
CA PRO A 189 0.87 -2.16 8.45
C PRO A 189 -0.12 -2.94 9.32
N PRO A 190 -1.37 -3.14 8.85
CA PRO A 190 -2.34 -3.95 9.57
C PRO A 190 -1.83 -5.38 9.70
N MET A 191 -2.01 -5.96 10.89
CA MET A 191 -1.53 -7.30 11.17
C MET A 191 -2.33 -8.35 10.38
N LEU A 192 -1.62 -9.29 9.77
CA LEU A 192 -2.20 -10.55 9.30
C LEU A 192 -2.61 -11.38 10.53
N SER A 193 -3.85 -11.79 10.59
CA SER A 193 -4.37 -12.64 11.67
C SER A 193 -4.90 -13.95 11.11
N LEU A 194 -4.48 -15.07 11.69
CA LEU A 194 -4.96 -16.40 11.38
C LEU A 194 -5.44 -17.07 12.66
N ILE A 195 -6.66 -17.60 12.64
CA ILE A 195 -7.27 -18.30 13.76
C ILE A 195 -7.80 -19.65 13.26
N HIS A 196 -7.39 -20.72 13.92
CA HIS A 196 -7.93 -22.07 13.73
C HIS A 196 -8.60 -22.51 15.05
N ILE A 197 -9.91 -22.79 15.02
CA ILE A 197 -10.65 -23.23 16.20
C ILE A 197 -11.46 -24.48 15.86
N SER A 198 -11.46 -25.44 16.78
CA SER A 198 -12.36 -26.58 16.82
C SER A 198 -13.29 -26.49 18.02
N GLU A 199 -14.59 -26.56 17.79
CA GLU A 199 -15.62 -26.50 18.83
C GLU A 199 -16.37 -27.84 18.92
N PRO A 200 -15.92 -28.80 19.76
CA PRO A 200 -16.68 -29.99 20.06
C PRO A 200 -17.67 -29.74 21.20
N THR A 201 -18.93 -29.99 20.98
CA THR A 201 -19.97 -29.99 22.03
C THR A 201 -20.25 -31.42 22.43
N ARG A 202 -20.03 -31.76 23.73
CA ARG A 202 -20.42 -33.06 24.31
C ARG A 202 -21.88 -33.04 24.68
N LEU A 203 -22.55 -34.19 24.50
CA LEU A 203 -23.86 -34.44 25.15
C LEU A 203 -23.67 -34.45 26.66
N GLN A 204 -24.25 -33.45 27.34
CA GLN A 204 -24.45 -33.55 28.78
C GLN A 204 -25.68 -34.44 29.01
N LEU A 205 -25.48 -35.64 29.57
CA LEU A 205 -26.56 -36.41 30.12
C LEU A 205 -27.07 -35.65 31.37
N ILE A 206 -28.28 -35.09 31.26
CA ILE A 206 -29.01 -34.56 32.41
C ILE A 206 -29.61 -35.79 33.08
N SER A 207 -29.05 -36.17 34.21
CA SER A 207 -29.59 -37.17 35.12
C SER A 207 -30.62 -36.54 36.01
#